data_be7cadb44df984627be31de9245c75a0
#
_entry.id   be7cadb44df984627be31de9245c75a0
#
_cell.length_a   1.000
_cell.length_b   1.000
_cell.length_c   1.000
_cell.angle_alpha   90.00
_cell.angle_beta   90.00
_cell.angle_gamma   90.00
#
_symmetry.space_group_name_H-M   'P 1'
#
loop_
_entity.id
_entity.type
_entity.pdbx_description
1 polymer ?
#
loop_
_entity_poly.entity_id
_entity_poly.type
_entity_poly.pdbx_seq_one_letter_code
_entity_poly.pdbx_strand_id
1 'polypeptide(L)'
;MRVVFRCPPELIEVLPRPVPARDGLPEWLRAMPGEARVPELGGEVRTLKHCPPFIDAMRTGFLMPLAADVRVEGGAFRWDWALPATALGRTTRSPLSFHHAEQASGSPLHDPDRLFLKFNNFWTIELEPGWSLLVVHSVNRPDLPFQTLTGLVDADRYGDGLIHFPARWLDPAFAGVLARGTPVAQCIPVRREALELAFEPLAGETAQRFAELKDALASEPGVYRKRFRAGRS
;
A
#
# COMPACT_ATOMS: atom_id res chain seq x y z
N MET A 1 -7.05 -17.67 1.53
CA MET A 1 -5.64 -17.64 1.11
C MET A 1 -4.75 -17.44 2.32
N ARG A 2 -3.69 -18.20 2.44
CA ARG A 2 -2.69 -18.08 3.51
C ARG A 2 -1.46 -17.35 2.97
N VAL A 3 -0.95 -16.35 3.69
CA VAL A 3 0.34 -15.70 3.45
C VAL A 3 1.28 -16.11 4.56
N VAL A 4 2.48 -16.58 4.22
CA VAL A 4 3.47 -17.02 5.21
C VAL A 4 4.64 -16.05 5.24
N PHE A 5 4.94 -15.55 6.42
CA PHE A 5 6.11 -14.71 6.69
C PHE A 5 7.13 -15.48 7.51
N ARG A 6 8.41 -15.40 7.12
CA ARG A 6 9.52 -15.97 7.90
C ARG A 6 10.63 -14.96 8.02
N CYS A 7 11.35 -15.02 9.12
CA CYS A 7 12.60 -14.29 9.33
C CYS A 7 13.55 -15.16 10.17
N PRO A 8 14.83 -14.82 10.28
CA PRO A 8 15.74 -15.48 11.19
C PRO A 8 15.16 -15.53 12.61
N PRO A 9 15.32 -16.66 13.34
CA PRO A 9 14.77 -16.82 14.69
C PRO A 9 15.15 -15.69 15.65
N GLU A 10 16.38 -15.18 15.52
CA GLU A 10 16.90 -14.09 16.35
C GLU A 10 16.18 -12.76 16.13
N LEU A 11 15.46 -12.62 15.02
CA LEU A 11 14.76 -11.39 14.63
C LEU A 11 13.26 -11.43 14.91
N ILE A 12 12.69 -12.60 15.22
CA ILE A 12 11.22 -12.79 15.31
C ILE A 12 10.55 -11.89 16.37
N GLU A 13 11.25 -11.63 17.47
CA GLU A 13 10.73 -10.79 18.56
C GLU A 13 11.16 -9.32 18.45
N VAL A 14 12.12 -9.02 17.57
CA VAL A 14 12.62 -7.65 17.42
C VAL A 14 12.06 -6.93 16.18
N LEU A 15 11.57 -7.66 15.19
CA LEU A 15 10.99 -7.04 14.00
C LEU A 15 9.51 -6.67 14.21
N PRO A 16 9.07 -5.51 13.72
CA PRO A 16 7.63 -5.26 13.62
C PRO A 16 7.01 -6.23 12.61
N ARG A 17 5.86 -6.78 12.96
CA ARG A 17 5.16 -7.76 12.12
C ARG A 17 4.34 -7.06 11.04
N PRO A 18 4.27 -7.59 9.81
CA PRO A 18 3.27 -7.18 8.84
C PRO A 18 1.86 -7.31 9.43
N VAL A 19 0.99 -6.37 9.09
CA VAL A 19 -0.38 -6.35 9.61
C VAL A 19 -1.39 -6.35 8.47
N PRO A 20 -2.58 -6.95 8.62
CA PRO A 20 -3.66 -6.79 7.66
C PRO A 20 -3.93 -5.30 7.43
N ALA A 21 -4.09 -4.88 6.17
CA ALA A 21 -4.24 -3.45 5.85
C ALA A 21 -5.46 -2.81 6.54
N ARG A 22 -6.51 -3.60 6.81
CA ARG A 22 -7.68 -3.17 7.58
C ARG A 22 -7.36 -2.72 9.01
N ASP A 23 -6.30 -3.24 9.61
CA ASP A 23 -5.91 -2.96 11.00
C ASP A 23 -4.95 -1.76 11.10
N GLY A 24 -4.33 -1.37 9.97
CA GLY A 24 -3.37 -0.26 9.86
C GLY A 24 -3.95 1.01 9.21
N LEU A 25 -5.25 1.23 9.26
CA LEU A 25 -5.86 2.45 8.74
C LEU A 25 -5.37 3.68 9.48
N PRO A 26 -5.06 4.79 8.77
CA PRO A 26 -4.50 5.99 9.36
C PRO A 26 -5.50 6.71 10.29
N GLU A 27 -4.94 7.40 11.28
CA GLU A 27 -5.75 8.15 12.25
C GLU A 27 -6.61 9.24 11.60
N TRP A 28 -6.08 9.94 10.58
CA TRP A 28 -6.85 10.95 9.87
C TRP A 28 -8.14 10.41 9.26
N LEU A 29 -8.15 9.14 8.79
CA LEU A 29 -9.35 8.51 8.25
C LEU A 29 -10.36 8.19 9.36
N ARG A 30 -9.88 7.80 10.55
CA ARG A 30 -10.73 7.57 11.72
C ARG A 30 -11.35 8.86 12.22
N ALA A 31 -10.56 9.93 12.28
CA ALA A 31 -10.96 11.26 12.71
C ALA A 31 -11.81 12.03 11.68
N MET A 32 -11.75 11.66 10.38
CA MET A 32 -12.49 12.31 9.32
C MET A 32 -14.00 12.35 9.64
N PRO A 33 -14.67 13.52 9.53
CA PRO A 33 -16.13 13.61 9.70
C PRO A 33 -16.86 12.79 8.61
N GLY A 34 -18.06 12.33 8.91
CA GLY A 34 -18.90 11.60 7.96
C GLY A 34 -19.45 12.50 6.85
N GLU A 35 -19.72 13.76 7.19
CA GLU A 35 -20.31 14.77 6.32
C GLU A 35 -19.52 16.06 6.39
N ALA A 36 -19.59 16.88 5.34
CA ALA A 36 -18.94 18.17 5.25
C ALA A 36 -19.91 19.18 4.60
N ARG A 37 -19.90 20.40 5.13
CA ARG A 37 -20.74 21.49 4.59
C ARG A 37 -20.11 22.02 3.29
N VAL A 38 -20.94 22.16 2.28
CA VAL A 38 -20.58 22.79 1.00
C VAL A 38 -21.40 24.05 0.84
N PRO A 39 -20.77 25.24 1.02
CA PRO A 39 -21.49 26.53 0.95
C PRO A 39 -22.23 26.72 -0.37
N GLU A 40 -21.62 26.32 -1.49
CA GLU A 40 -22.17 26.48 -2.85
C GLU A 40 -23.46 25.65 -3.07
N LEU A 41 -23.61 24.55 -2.33
CA LEU A 41 -24.79 23.70 -2.40
C LEU A 41 -25.82 24.03 -1.31
N GLY A 42 -25.47 24.91 -0.36
CA GLY A 42 -26.30 25.24 0.78
C GLY A 42 -26.61 24.04 1.72
N GLY A 43 -25.82 22.97 1.63
CA GLY A 43 -26.08 21.72 2.33
C GLY A 43 -24.82 20.95 2.73
N GLU A 44 -25.02 19.73 3.21
CA GLU A 44 -23.95 18.81 3.58
C GLU A 44 -23.78 17.71 2.52
N VAL A 45 -22.54 17.29 2.32
CA VAL A 45 -22.19 16.17 1.44
C VAL A 45 -21.43 15.10 2.24
N ARG A 46 -21.60 13.85 1.84
CA ARG A 46 -20.85 12.74 2.42
C ARG A 46 -19.38 12.83 2.03
N THR A 47 -18.50 12.64 3.02
CA THR A 47 -17.06 12.61 2.79
C THR A 47 -16.59 11.26 2.24
N LEU A 48 -15.29 11.16 1.88
CA LEU A 48 -14.64 9.92 1.44
C LEU A 48 -14.74 8.78 2.46
N LYS A 49 -14.99 9.10 3.75
CA LYS A 49 -15.27 8.09 4.78
C LYS A 49 -16.46 7.19 4.44
N HIS A 50 -17.39 7.68 3.64
CA HIS A 50 -18.55 6.95 3.15
C HIS A 50 -18.41 6.39 1.73
N CYS A 51 -17.22 6.46 1.13
CA CYS A 51 -16.93 5.90 -0.18
C CYS A 51 -16.43 4.46 -0.06
N PRO A 52 -17.26 3.41 -0.30
CA PRO A 52 -16.83 2.04 -0.09
C PRO A 52 -15.61 1.63 -0.93
N PRO A 53 -15.50 1.96 -2.24
CA PRO A 53 -14.31 1.61 -3.02
C PRO A 53 -13.04 2.23 -2.47
N PHE A 54 -13.08 3.48 -1.99
CA PHE A 54 -11.95 4.17 -1.37
C PHE A 54 -11.46 3.44 -0.12
N ILE A 55 -12.38 3.13 0.79
CA ILE A 55 -12.07 2.43 2.04
C ILE A 55 -11.62 0.99 1.78
N ASP A 56 -12.28 0.29 0.86
CA ASP A 56 -11.96 -1.10 0.54
C ASP A 56 -10.56 -1.24 -0.05
N ALA A 57 -10.12 -0.30 -0.89
CA ALA A 57 -8.75 -0.27 -1.41
C ALA A 57 -7.72 -0.12 -0.29
N MET A 58 -7.97 0.76 0.69
CA MET A 58 -7.08 0.94 1.86
C MET A 58 -7.03 -0.28 2.78
N ARG A 59 -8.06 -1.12 2.78
CA ARG A 59 -8.19 -2.32 3.64
C ARG A 59 -7.71 -3.60 2.99
N THR A 60 -7.39 -3.57 1.70
CA THR A 60 -7.05 -4.77 0.92
C THR A 60 -5.60 -5.17 1.14
N GLY A 61 -5.34 -6.47 1.32
CA GLY A 61 -3.99 -7.01 1.52
C GLY A 61 -3.42 -6.73 2.91
N PHE A 62 -2.12 -6.46 2.97
CA PHE A 62 -1.39 -6.22 4.21
C PHE A 62 -0.39 -5.08 4.06
N LEU A 63 0.01 -4.50 5.17
CA LEU A 63 0.99 -3.42 5.25
C LEU A 63 2.33 -3.98 5.73
N MET A 64 3.39 -3.56 5.07
CA MET A 64 4.76 -3.85 5.49
C MET A 64 5.26 -2.68 6.33
N PRO A 65 5.71 -2.94 7.57
CA PRO A 65 6.13 -1.89 8.49
C PRO A 65 7.59 -1.49 8.28
N LEU A 66 7.91 -0.22 8.54
CA LEU A 66 9.28 0.24 8.73
C LEU A 66 9.91 -0.47 9.93
N ALA A 67 11.10 -1.02 9.74
CA ALA A 67 11.72 -1.91 10.72
C ALA A 67 12.23 -1.19 11.98
N ALA A 68 12.61 0.10 11.88
CA ALA A 68 13.16 0.89 12.97
C ALA A 68 12.74 2.36 12.83
N ASP A 69 12.88 3.14 13.90
CA ASP A 69 12.75 4.59 13.82
C ASP A 69 13.84 5.17 12.92
N VAL A 70 13.46 6.06 12.02
CA VAL A 70 14.38 6.80 11.16
C VAL A 70 14.17 8.29 11.35
N ARG A 71 15.17 8.95 11.93
CA ARG A 71 15.19 10.41 12.04
C ARG A 71 15.68 11.00 10.74
N VAL A 72 14.94 11.99 10.25
CA VAL A 72 15.31 12.77 9.06
C VAL A 72 15.46 14.21 9.47
N GLU A 73 16.62 14.81 9.14
CA GLU A 73 16.93 16.20 9.44
C GLU A 73 17.91 16.73 8.39
N GLY A 74 17.56 17.86 7.74
CA GLY A 74 18.40 18.47 6.71
C GLY A 74 18.74 17.51 5.54
N GLY A 75 17.84 16.62 5.18
CA GLY A 75 18.06 15.61 4.13
C GLY A 75 18.92 14.41 4.56
N ALA A 76 19.40 14.39 5.80
CA ALA A 76 20.16 13.26 6.35
C ALA A 76 19.23 12.27 7.07
N PHE A 77 19.45 10.98 6.81
CA PHE A 77 18.72 9.88 7.43
C PHE A 77 19.60 9.20 8.48
N ARG A 78 19.08 9.08 9.69
CA ARG A 78 19.78 8.47 10.83
C ARG A 78 18.88 7.49 11.55
N TRP A 79 19.44 6.41 12.03
CA TRP A 79 18.75 5.41 12.85
C TRP A 79 19.70 4.85 13.88
N ASP A 80 19.16 4.54 15.04
CA ASP A 80 19.84 3.81 16.09
C ASP A 80 19.17 2.43 16.19
N TRP A 81 19.74 1.46 15.47
CA TRP A 81 19.18 0.13 15.38
C TRP A 81 20.29 -0.91 15.27
N ALA A 82 20.44 -1.70 16.30
CA ALA A 82 21.33 -2.85 16.33
C ALA A 82 20.50 -4.14 16.19
N LEU A 83 20.48 -4.73 15.02
CA LEU A 83 19.93 -6.07 14.86
C LEU A 83 20.88 -7.09 15.49
N PRO A 84 20.33 -8.13 16.16
CA PRO A 84 21.10 -9.30 16.55
C PRO A 84 21.86 -9.90 15.37
N ALA A 85 23.01 -10.51 15.62
CA ALA A 85 23.69 -11.33 14.62
C ALA A 85 22.81 -12.55 14.31
N THR A 86 22.72 -12.90 13.04
CA THR A 86 21.95 -14.07 12.60
C THR A 86 22.88 -15.19 12.12
N ALA A 87 22.48 -16.43 12.33
CA ALA A 87 23.21 -17.59 11.85
C ALA A 87 23.11 -17.77 10.31
N LEU A 88 22.17 -17.11 9.65
CA LEU A 88 21.84 -17.28 8.23
C LEU A 88 22.67 -16.41 7.27
N GLY A 89 23.90 -16.07 7.65
CA GLY A 89 24.85 -15.40 6.76
C GLY A 89 24.81 -13.87 6.84
N ARG A 90 25.43 -13.20 5.84
CA ARG A 90 25.51 -11.74 5.79
C ARG A 90 24.21 -11.16 5.25
N THR A 91 23.43 -10.56 6.12
CA THR A 91 22.25 -9.77 5.73
C THR A 91 22.51 -8.28 5.94
N THR A 92 21.86 -7.43 5.15
CA THR A 92 21.87 -6.01 5.47
C THR A 92 21.26 -5.80 6.86
N ARG A 93 21.85 -4.91 7.65
CA ARG A 93 21.39 -4.62 9.02
C ARG A 93 20.78 -3.21 9.11
N SER A 94 20.76 -2.51 8.00
CA SER A 94 20.17 -1.17 7.90
C SER A 94 18.69 -1.24 7.57
N PRO A 95 17.82 -0.42 8.19
CA PRO A 95 16.41 -0.31 7.80
C PRO A 95 16.22 0.30 6.42
N LEU A 96 17.20 1.06 5.94
CA LEU A 96 17.20 1.72 4.65
C LEU A 96 18.49 1.41 3.88
N SER A 97 18.40 1.48 2.58
CA SER A 97 19.51 1.66 1.64
C SER A 97 19.09 2.68 0.57
N PHE A 98 20.04 3.11 -0.25
CA PHE A 98 19.82 4.15 -1.23
C PHE A 98 20.14 3.65 -2.63
N HIS A 99 19.43 4.15 -3.60
CA HIS A 99 19.67 3.95 -5.01
C HIS A 99 20.25 5.22 -5.63
N HIS A 100 21.09 5.06 -6.64
CA HIS A 100 21.54 6.18 -7.46
C HIS A 100 20.42 6.63 -8.40
N ALA A 101 20.25 7.95 -8.59
CA ALA A 101 19.25 8.51 -9.49
C ALA A 101 19.42 7.98 -10.94
N GLU A 102 20.65 7.69 -11.33
CA GLU A 102 21.01 7.15 -12.63
C GLU A 102 20.39 5.78 -12.93
N GLN A 103 19.96 5.03 -11.89
CA GLN A 103 19.23 3.78 -12.09
C GLN A 103 17.83 3.99 -12.72
N ALA A 104 17.34 5.24 -12.69
CA ALA A 104 16.11 5.63 -13.36
C ALA A 104 16.36 6.39 -14.68
N SER A 105 17.61 6.50 -15.15
CA SER A 105 17.96 7.24 -16.36
C SER A 105 17.14 6.79 -17.58
N GLY A 106 16.70 7.78 -18.37
CA GLY A 106 15.86 7.54 -19.54
C GLY A 106 14.38 7.33 -19.25
N SER A 107 13.97 7.39 -17.98
CA SER A 107 12.56 7.32 -17.57
C SER A 107 12.07 8.64 -16.97
N PRO A 108 10.75 8.89 -16.96
CA PRO A 108 10.16 10.05 -16.25
C PRO A 108 10.37 10.02 -14.71
N LEU A 109 10.89 8.92 -14.18
CA LEU A 109 11.24 8.80 -12.75
C LEU A 109 12.61 9.37 -12.43
N HIS A 110 13.49 9.56 -13.45
CA HIS A 110 14.80 10.13 -13.24
C HIS A 110 14.70 11.60 -12.81
N ASP A 111 15.21 11.87 -11.64
CA ASP A 111 15.29 13.22 -11.05
C ASP A 111 16.57 13.24 -10.19
N PRO A 112 17.64 13.90 -10.64
CA PRO A 112 18.93 13.93 -9.94
C PRO A 112 18.84 14.64 -8.58
N ASP A 113 17.84 15.51 -8.39
CA ASP A 113 17.62 16.26 -7.16
C ASP A 113 16.74 15.48 -6.15
N ARG A 114 16.23 14.31 -6.54
CA ARG A 114 15.40 13.47 -5.68
C ARG A 114 16.11 12.21 -5.23
N LEU A 115 16.02 12.00 -3.94
CA LEU A 115 16.58 10.80 -3.33
C LEU A 115 15.68 9.59 -3.61
N PHE A 116 16.31 8.53 -4.15
CA PHE A 116 15.74 7.20 -4.17
C PHE A 116 16.24 6.42 -2.97
N LEU A 117 15.32 5.96 -2.17
CA LEU A 117 15.60 5.08 -1.05
C LEU A 117 14.96 3.72 -1.26
N LYS A 118 15.41 2.75 -0.51
CA LYS A 118 14.84 1.42 -0.48
C LYS A 118 14.64 1.02 0.98
N PHE A 119 13.39 0.79 1.37
CA PHE A 119 13.09 0.21 2.67
C PHE A 119 13.49 -1.25 2.65
N ASN A 120 14.40 -1.62 3.54
CA ASN A 120 14.86 -2.99 3.65
C ASN A 120 13.85 -3.79 4.47
N ASN A 121 13.41 -4.88 3.89
CA ASN A 121 12.52 -5.84 4.54
C ASN A 121 13.32 -7.04 5.03
N PHE A 122 12.93 -7.60 6.16
CA PHE A 122 13.58 -8.73 6.83
C PHE A 122 12.67 -9.95 6.95
N TRP A 123 11.46 -9.86 6.39
CA TRP A 123 10.52 -10.96 6.30
C TRP A 123 10.53 -11.53 4.89
N THR A 124 10.66 -12.85 4.73
CA THR A 124 10.26 -13.48 3.47
C THR A 124 8.74 -13.45 3.37
N ILE A 125 8.22 -13.48 2.15
CA ILE A 125 6.77 -13.44 1.89
C ILE A 125 6.47 -14.56 0.91
N GLU A 126 5.76 -15.59 1.37
CA GLU A 126 5.35 -16.72 0.54
C GLU A 126 3.83 -16.71 0.32
N LEU A 127 3.42 -16.85 -0.92
CA LEU A 127 2.03 -16.98 -1.34
C LEU A 127 1.75 -18.41 -1.82
N GLU A 128 0.48 -18.74 -1.93
CA GLU A 128 0.03 -19.98 -2.55
C GLU A 128 0.37 -20.01 -4.06
N PRO A 129 0.57 -21.19 -4.66
CA PRO A 129 0.85 -21.32 -6.09
C PRO A 129 -0.17 -20.59 -6.97
N GLY A 130 0.31 -19.92 -8.01
CA GLY A 130 -0.53 -19.16 -8.94
C GLY A 130 -0.80 -17.70 -8.52
N TRP A 131 -0.19 -17.23 -7.42
CA TRP A 131 -0.35 -15.86 -6.94
C TRP A 131 0.93 -15.06 -7.02
N SER A 132 0.81 -13.82 -7.46
CA SER A 132 1.86 -12.81 -7.37
C SER A 132 1.51 -11.78 -6.30
N LEU A 133 2.52 -11.06 -5.83
CA LEU A 133 2.37 -9.97 -4.87
C LEU A 133 2.50 -8.64 -5.60
N LEU A 134 1.40 -7.91 -5.72
CA LEU A 134 1.41 -6.52 -6.15
C LEU A 134 1.81 -5.65 -4.96
N VAL A 135 2.96 -5.03 -5.05
CA VAL A 135 3.48 -4.07 -4.07
C VAL A 135 3.16 -2.67 -4.57
N VAL A 136 2.50 -1.88 -3.74
CA VAL A 136 2.16 -0.49 -4.05
C VAL A 136 2.51 0.42 -2.87
N HIS A 137 2.60 1.72 -3.13
CA HIS A 137 2.56 2.69 -2.03
C HIS A 137 1.28 2.48 -1.21
N SER A 138 1.35 2.65 0.10
CA SER A 138 0.16 2.52 0.95
C SER A 138 -0.97 3.36 0.38
N VAL A 139 -2.06 2.68 -0.01
CA VAL A 139 -3.13 3.28 -0.81
C VAL A 139 -3.77 4.46 -0.09
N ASN A 140 -3.92 5.57 -0.81
CA ASN A 140 -4.50 6.82 -0.29
C ASN A 140 -3.77 7.38 0.95
N ARG A 141 -2.44 7.27 1.00
CA ARG A 141 -1.58 7.79 2.08
C ARG A 141 -0.67 8.92 1.59
N PRO A 142 -1.23 10.07 1.16
CA PRO A 142 -0.44 11.23 0.74
C PRO A 142 0.26 11.94 1.92
N ASP A 143 -0.04 11.54 3.14
CA ASP A 143 0.55 12.02 4.39
C ASP A 143 1.96 11.46 4.65
N LEU A 144 2.41 10.48 3.86
CA LEU A 144 3.77 9.94 3.96
C LEU A 144 4.75 10.77 3.11
N PRO A 145 5.95 11.09 3.63
CA PRO A 145 6.93 11.96 2.92
C PRO A 145 7.66 11.24 1.79
N PHE A 146 7.23 10.06 1.42
CA PHE A 146 7.78 9.23 0.35
C PHE A 146 6.67 8.58 -0.48
N GLN A 147 7.04 8.06 -1.63
CA GLN A 147 6.17 7.24 -2.47
C GLN A 147 6.90 5.95 -2.87
N THR A 148 6.41 4.83 -2.40
CA THR A 148 6.91 3.51 -2.77
C THR A 148 6.60 3.22 -4.23
N LEU A 149 7.58 2.73 -4.97
CA LEU A 149 7.41 2.34 -6.36
C LEU A 149 6.59 1.05 -6.43
N THR A 150 5.67 1.02 -7.40
CA THR A 150 4.86 -0.18 -7.64
C THR A 150 5.71 -1.27 -8.31
N GLY A 151 5.58 -2.49 -7.80
CA GLY A 151 6.22 -3.68 -8.33
C GLY A 151 5.33 -4.90 -8.27
N LEU A 152 5.59 -5.89 -9.10
CA LEU A 152 4.91 -7.18 -9.10
C LEU A 152 5.95 -8.28 -8.92
N VAL A 153 5.77 -9.12 -7.91
CA VAL A 153 6.71 -10.20 -7.56
C VAL A 153 5.97 -11.53 -7.52
N ASP A 154 6.51 -12.54 -8.17
CA ASP A 154 5.99 -13.92 -8.12
C ASP A 154 6.37 -14.57 -6.78
N ALA A 155 5.68 -14.14 -5.72
CA ALA A 155 6.00 -14.51 -4.34
C ALA A 155 5.68 -15.98 -4.00
N ASP A 156 4.96 -16.69 -4.85
CA ASP A 156 4.82 -18.14 -4.80
C ASP A 156 6.10 -18.89 -5.23
N ARG A 157 6.98 -18.23 -6.01
CA ARG A 157 8.26 -18.77 -6.48
C ARG A 157 9.45 -18.16 -5.75
N TYR A 158 9.30 -16.92 -5.27
CA TYR A 158 10.33 -16.16 -4.56
C TYR A 158 10.11 -16.14 -3.04
N GLY A 159 9.46 -17.20 -2.50
CA GLY A 159 9.08 -17.30 -1.09
C GLY A 159 10.25 -17.34 -0.09
N ASP A 160 11.46 -17.67 -0.55
CA ASP A 160 12.67 -17.69 0.28
C ASP A 160 13.52 -16.40 0.17
N GLY A 161 13.13 -15.47 -0.68
CA GLY A 161 13.80 -14.20 -0.90
C GLY A 161 13.23 -13.03 -0.10
N LEU A 162 14.03 -11.98 0.04
CA LEU A 162 13.57 -10.74 0.67
C LEU A 162 13.11 -9.75 -0.41
N ILE A 163 11.84 -9.34 -0.33
CA ILE A 163 11.25 -8.32 -1.20
C ILE A 163 11.45 -6.97 -0.51
N HIS A 164 12.31 -6.12 -1.08
CA HIS A 164 12.55 -4.77 -0.59
C HIS A 164 11.65 -3.76 -1.32
N PHE A 165 11.47 -2.58 -0.74
CA PHE A 165 10.52 -1.58 -1.22
C PHE A 165 11.23 -0.30 -1.64
N PRO A 166 11.60 -0.15 -2.94
CA PRO A 166 12.14 1.09 -3.47
C PRO A 166 11.10 2.21 -3.39
N ALA A 167 11.55 3.42 -3.06
CA ALA A 167 10.67 4.57 -2.92
C ALA A 167 11.37 5.86 -3.33
N ARG A 168 10.60 6.85 -3.78
CA ARG A 168 11.04 8.22 -3.99
C ARG A 168 10.76 9.04 -2.74
N TRP A 169 11.72 9.81 -2.29
CA TRP A 169 11.50 10.82 -1.26
C TRP A 169 10.80 12.02 -1.87
N LEU A 170 9.65 12.42 -1.31
CA LEU A 170 8.81 13.47 -1.89
C LEU A 170 8.94 14.81 -1.19
N ASP A 171 9.21 14.79 0.10
CA ASP A 171 9.27 16.00 0.93
C ASP A 171 10.71 16.28 1.39
N PRO A 172 11.48 17.09 0.65
CA PRO A 172 12.85 17.45 1.02
C PRO A 172 12.92 18.31 2.28
N ALA A 173 11.82 18.95 2.68
CA ALA A 173 11.74 19.77 3.88
C ALA A 173 11.33 18.98 5.13
N PHE A 174 11.01 17.69 4.97
CA PHE A 174 10.62 16.87 6.10
C PHE A 174 11.73 16.82 7.17
N ALA A 175 11.38 17.22 8.38
CA ALA A 175 12.21 17.11 9.57
C ALA A 175 11.41 16.41 10.67
N GLY A 176 11.89 15.26 11.13
CA GLY A 176 11.14 14.48 12.11
C GLY A 176 11.58 13.03 12.18
N VAL A 177 10.70 12.19 12.71
CA VAL A 177 10.93 10.75 12.84
C VAL A 177 9.88 9.99 12.05
N LEU A 178 10.32 9.17 11.10
CA LEU A 178 9.52 8.08 10.59
C LEU A 178 9.55 6.97 11.65
N ALA A 179 8.45 6.80 12.35
CA ALA A 179 8.37 5.84 13.43
C ALA A 179 8.46 4.40 12.92
N ARG A 180 9.08 3.53 13.70
CA ARG A 180 8.99 2.08 13.52
C ARG A 180 7.51 1.67 13.40
N GLY A 181 7.20 0.80 12.43
CA GLY A 181 5.84 0.41 12.13
C GLY A 181 5.13 1.30 11.11
N THR A 182 5.70 2.46 10.72
CA THR A 182 5.16 3.23 9.59
C THR A 182 5.01 2.33 8.37
N PRO A 183 3.83 2.30 7.70
CA PRO A 183 3.62 1.45 6.54
C PRO A 183 4.46 1.94 5.36
N VAL A 184 5.45 1.14 4.96
CA VAL A 184 6.34 1.47 3.84
C VAL A 184 5.84 0.93 2.50
N ALA A 185 4.96 -0.04 2.53
CA ALA A 185 4.28 -0.58 1.35
C ALA A 185 2.95 -1.22 1.73
N GLN A 186 2.01 -1.23 0.80
CA GLN A 186 0.84 -2.09 0.83
C GLN A 186 1.04 -3.21 -0.17
N CYS A 187 0.84 -4.44 0.28
CA CYS A 187 1.05 -5.66 -0.48
C CYS A 187 -0.28 -6.35 -0.73
N ILE A 188 -0.62 -6.57 -1.98
CA ILE A 188 -1.90 -7.11 -2.40
C ILE A 188 -1.64 -8.39 -3.20
N PRO A 189 -2.02 -9.56 -2.71
CA PRO A 189 -1.97 -10.78 -3.50
C PRO A 189 -2.90 -10.69 -4.71
N VAL A 190 -2.38 -10.98 -5.88
CA VAL A 190 -3.12 -11.00 -7.15
C VAL A 190 -2.94 -12.34 -7.83
N ARG A 191 -4.03 -12.90 -8.35
CA ARG A 191 -3.98 -14.16 -9.07
C ARG A 191 -3.44 -13.94 -10.48
N ARG A 192 -2.55 -14.85 -10.94
CA ARG A 192 -2.03 -14.82 -12.30
C ARG A 192 -3.03 -15.50 -13.23
N GLU A 193 -3.82 -14.70 -13.92
CA GLU A 193 -4.80 -15.16 -14.90
C GLU A 193 -4.62 -14.37 -16.20
N ALA A 194 -4.79 -15.04 -17.33
CA ALA A 194 -4.85 -14.35 -18.61
C ALA A 194 -6.15 -13.52 -18.68
N LEU A 195 -6.04 -12.30 -19.21
CA LEU A 195 -7.18 -11.44 -19.44
C LEU A 195 -7.64 -11.57 -20.89
N GLU A 196 -8.92 -11.82 -21.09
CA GLU A 196 -9.60 -11.70 -22.37
C GLU A 196 -10.48 -10.47 -22.31
N LEU A 197 -10.29 -9.54 -23.26
CA LEU A 197 -11.09 -8.32 -23.37
C LEU A 197 -12.15 -8.49 -24.45
N ALA A 198 -13.43 -8.44 -24.07
CA ALA A 198 -14.56 -8.48 -24.96
C ALA A 198 -15.28 -7.12 -24.98
N PHE A 199 -15.74 -6.70 -26.15
CA PHE A 199 -16.48 -5.44 -26.36
C PHE A 199 -17.83 -5.77 -26.96
N GLU A 200 -18.89 -5.52 -26.21
CA GLU A 200 -20.26 -5.81 -26.60
C GLU A 200 -21.14 -4.54 -26.53
N PRO A 201 -22.09 -4.37 -27.42
CA PRO A 201 -23.04 -3.25 -27.31
C PRO A 201 -23.94 -3.45 -26.09
N LEU A 202 -24.24 -2.33 -25.41
CA LEU A 202 -25.20 -2.33 -24.31
C LEU A 202 -26.62 -2.33 -24.91
N ALA A 203 -27.23 -3.51 -25.02
CA ALA A 203 -28.55 -3.70 -25.69
C ALA A 203 -29.41 -4.71 -24.91
N GLY A 204 -30.71 -4.77 -25.25
CA GLY A 204 -31.67 -5.72 -24.67
C GLY A 204 -31.77 -5.60 -23.15
N GLU A 205 -31.73 -6.74 -22.47
CA GLU A 205 -31.79 -6.82 -20.99
C GLU A 205 -30.65 -6.09 -20.28
N THR A 206 -29.46 -6.06 -20.87
CA THR A 206 -28.32 -5.35 -20.27
C THR A 206 -28.53 -3.85 -20.28
N ALA A 207 -29.12 -3.29 -21.33
CA ALA A 207 -29.50 -1.88 -21.41
C ALA A 207 -30.60 -1.53 -20.40
N GLN A 208 -31.58 -2.42 -20.22
CA GLN A 208 -32.65 -2.20 -19.23
C GLN A 208 -32.08 -2.20 -17.80
N ARG A 209 -31.26 -3.20 -17.42
CA ARG A 209 -30.59 -3.24 -16.11
C ARG A 209 -29.70 -2.03 -15.87
N PHE A 210 -29.02 -1.54 -16.89
CA PHE A 210 -28.21 -0.32 -16.80
C PHE A 210 -29.07 0.91 -16.50
N ALA A 211 -30.22 1.08 -17.19
CA ALA A 211 -31.14 2.18 -16.96
C ALA A 211 -31.70 2.15 -15.53
N GLU A 212 -32.22 1.01 -15.10
CA GLU A 212 -32.74 0.80 -13.74
C GLU A 212 -31.70 1.13 -12.65
N LEU A 213 -30.44 0.69 -12.84
CA LEU A 213 -29.35 1.00 -11.92
C LEU A 213 -29.03 2.50 -11.90
N LYS A 214 -28.99 3.14 -13.07
CA LYS A 214 -28.75 4.57 -13.19
C LYS A 214 -29.82 5.38 -12.43
N ASP A 215 -31.10 5.01 -12.59
CA ASP A 215 -32.21 5.64 -11.89
C ASP A 215 -32.14 5.42 -10.37
N ALA A 216 -31.81 4.21 -9.93
CA ALA A 216 -31.62 3.92 -8.53
C ALA A 216 -30.47 4.72 -7.91
N LEU A 217 -29.34 4.86 -8.63
CA LEU A 217 -28.19 5.66 -8.17
C LEU A 217 -28.54 7.15 -8.05
N ALA A 218 -29.42 7.67 -8.90
CA ALA A 218 -29.86 9.07 -8.87
C ALA A 218 -30.88 9.35 -7.75
N SER A 219 -31.71 8.36 -7.40
CA SER A 219 -32.83 8.54 -6.47
C SER A 219 -32.57 8.02 -5.04
N GLU A 220 -31.67 7.05 -4.89
CA GLU A 220 -31.42 6.40 -3.60
C GLU A 220 -29.99 6.59 -3.10
N PRO A 221 -29.75 7.00 -1.85
CA PRO A 221 -28.39 7.06 -1.30
C PRO A 221 -27.86 5.67 -0.97
N GLY A 222 -26.60 5.41 -1.33
CA GLY A 222 -25.86 4.23 -0.94
C GLY A 222 -26.24 2.92 -1.64
N VAL A 223 -26.80 2.99 -2.86
CA VAL A 223 -27.16 1.82 -3.68
C VAL A 223 -25.99 0.84 -3.85
N TYR A 224 -24.80 1.36 -4.23
CA TYR A 224 -23.61 0.49 -4.35
C TYR A 224 -23.34 -0.30 -3.08
N ARG A 225 -23.35 0.36 -1.93
CA ARG A 225 -23.07 -0.28 -0.63
C ARG A 225 -24.09 -1.34 -0.30
N LYS A 226 -25.36 -1.08 -0.58
CA LYS A 226 -26.47 -1.95 -0.18
C LYS A 226 -26.65 -3.16 -1.10
N ARG A 227 -26.44 -2.96 -2.43
CA ARG A 227 -26.80 -3.96 -3.45
C ARG A 227 -25.60 -4.67 -4.09
N PHE A 228 -24.44 -4.00 -4.17
CA PHE A 228 -23.33 -4.47 -5.01
C PHE A 228 -22.01 -4.72 -4.25
N ARG A 229 -21.84 -4.12 -3.07
CA ARG A 229 -20.62 -4.33 -2.31
C ARG A 229 -20.56 -5.77 -1.81
N ALA A 230 -19.53 -6.53 -2.26
CA ALA A 230 -19.27 -7.87 -1.76
C ALA A 230 -18.97 -7.85 -0.26
N GLY A 231 -19.44 -8.88 0.46
CA GLY A 231 -19.00 -9.12 1.83
C GLY A 231 -17.49 -9.37 1.87
N ARG A 232 -16.78 -8.69 2.78
CA ARG A 232 -15.34 -8.87 3.01
C ARG A 232 -15.14 -9.26 4.46
N SER A 233 -14.58 -10.43 4.66
CA SER A 233 -14.17 -10.94 5.98
C SER A 233 -12.89 -10.27 6.47
#